data_eb941b2fd219420326c6266b73f7754e
#
_entry.id   eb941b2fd219420326c6266b73f7754e
#
_cell.length_a   1.000
_cell.length_b   1.000
_cell.length_c   1.000
_cell.angle_alpha   90.00
_cell.angle_beta   90.00
_cell.angle_gamma   90.00
#
_symmetry.space_group_name_H-M   'P 1'
#
loop_
_entity.id
_entity.type
_entity.pdbx_description
1 polymer ?
#
loop_
_entity_poly.entity_id
_entity_poly.type
_entity_poly.pdbx_seq_one_letter_code
_entity_poly.pdbx_strand_id
1 'polypeptide(L)'
;MLVPQPGWAEHRPNEDWWGDFCEVTNNIIKTSGVNAEDIECVACSAIGPCMLPVDQNGNPLMNGVLYGVDTRSHEEIDILNSNIGEDKILEMCGNSLTSQSVGPKILWLKRNKPEIFKQTAKILTSTSFIVHKLTENFVIDHYTAANFSPLYNI
;
A
#
# COMPACT_ATOMS: atom_id res chain seq x y z
N MET A 1 10.06 -9.00 -6.31
CA MET A 1 10.46 -7.69 -5.76
C MET A 1 11.45 -7.04 -6.71
N LEU A 2 11.23 -5.78 -7.05
CA LEU A 2 12.13 -4.97 -7.86
C LEU A 2 12.95 -4.06 -6.94
N VAL A 3 14.21 -3.82 -7.31
CA VAL A 3 15.13 -2.90 -6.61
C VAL A 3 15.67 -1.92 -7.64
N PRO A 4 14.87 -0.87 -8.02
CA PRO A 4 15.27 0.06 -9.08
C PRO A 4 16.55 0.83 -8.77
N GLN A 5 16.81 1.08 -7.49
CA GLN A 5 18.05 1.68 -6.99
C GLN A 5 18.26 1.31 -5.51
N PRO A 6 19.46 1.53 -4.94
CA PRO A 6 19.74 1.22 -3.53
C PRO A 6 18.71 1.85 -2.59
N GLY A 7 18.18 1.07 -1.65
CA GLY A 7 17.18 1.49 -0.69
C GLY A 7 15.73 1.56 -1.21
N TRP A 8 15.51 1.27 -2.49
CA TRP A 8 14.16 1.20 -3.07
C TRP A 8 13.70 -0.25 -3.19
N ALA A 9 12.43 -0.48 -2.92
CA ALA A 9 11.81 -1.80 -3.06
C ALA A 9 10.38 -1.65 -3.58
N GLU A 10 10.08 -2.31 -4.69
CA GLU A 10 8.82 -2.18 -5.40
C GLU A 10 8.24 -3.54 -5.82
N HIS A 11 6.91 -3.60 -5.94
CA HIS A 11 6.20 -4.65 -6.64
C HIS A 11 5.37 -4.05 -7.79
N ARG A 12 5.15 -4.86 -8.83
CA ARG A 12 4.22 -4.57 -9.93
C ARG A 12 2.83 -5.02 -9.50
N PRO A 13 1.88 -4.10 -9.26
CA PRO A 13 0.61 -4.46 -8.64
C PRO A 13 -0.22 -5.45 -9.47
N ASN A 14 -0.23 -5.27 -10.79
CA ASN A 14 -1.02 -6.12 -11.68
C ASN A 14 -0.43 -7.53 -11.82
N GLU A 15 0.89 -7.66 -11.84
CA GLU A 15 1.58 -8.94 -11.99
C GLU A 15 1.81 -9.62 -10.64
N ASP A 16 2.52 -8.91 -9.72
CA ASP A 16 3.04 -9.50 -8.48
C ASP A 16 1.97 -9.60 -7.37
N TRP A 17 0.83 -8.89 -7.48
CA TRP A 17 -0.28 -8.98 -6.51
C TRP A 17 -1.51 -9.63 -7.13
N TRP A 18 -2.09 -9.01 -8.18
CA TRP A 18 -3.31 -9.53 -8.80
C TRP A 18 -3.05 -10.80 -9.62
N GLY A 19 -1.97 -10.83 -10.40
CA GLY A 19 -1.59 -12.00 -11.20
C GLY A 19 -1.33 -13.22 -10.33
N ASP A 20 -0.49 -13.07 -9.29
CA ASP A 20 -0.19 -14.15 -8.35
C ASP A 20 -1.44 -14.61 -7.59
N PHE A 21 -2.32 -13.68 -7.18
CA PHE A 21 -3.60 -14.00 -6.55
C PHE A 21 -4.46 -14.89 -7.47
N CYS A 22 -4.60 -14.51 -8.74
CA CYS A 22 -5.36 -15.27 -9.72
C CYS A 22 -4.74 -16.65 -9.98
N GLU A 23 -3.43 -16.74 -10.13
CA GLU A 23 -2.72 -18.01 -10.36
C GLU A 23 -2.86 -18.95 -9.17
N VAL A 24 -2.61 -18.48 -7.96
CA VAL A 24 -2.72 -19.28 -6.73
C VAL A 24 -4.16 -19.77 -6.53
N THR A 25 -5.14 -18.89 -6.72
CA THR A 25 -6.57 -19.25 -6.59
C THR A 25 -6.97 -20.33 -7.60
N ASN A 26 -6.59 -20.17 -8.86
CA ASN A 26 -6.85 -21.15 -9.89
C ASN A 26 -6.21 -22.51 -9.59
N ASN A 27 -4.97 -22.50 -9.09
CA ASN A 27 -4.27 -23.75 -8.73
C ASN A 27 -4.92 -24.43 -7.53
N ILE A 28 -5.34 -23.68 -6.51
CA ILE A 28 -6.05 -24.24 -5.34
C ILE A 28 -7.37 -24.89 -5.77
N ILE A 29 -8.19 -24.22 -6.57
CA ILE A 29 -9.46 -24.75 -7.06
C ILE A 29 -9.22 -26.06 -7.84
N LYS A 30 -8.26 -26.07 -8.77
CA LYS A 30 -7.95 -27.26 -9.58
C LYS A 30 -7.45 -28.44 -8.76
N THR A 31 -6.63 -28.18 -7.74
CA THR A 31 -5.99 -29.25 -6.95
C THR A 31 -6.85 -29.76 -5.80
N SER A 32 -7.73 -28.93 -5.24
CA SER A 32 -8.62 -29.30 -4.15
C SER A 32 -9.85 -30.09 -4.62
N GLY A 33 -10.24 -29.95 -5.88
CA GLY A 33 -11.49 -30.52 -6.39
C GLY A 33 -12.76 -29.83 -5.90
N VAL A 34 -12.63 -28.67 -5.20
CA VAL A 34 -13.77 -27.86 -4.76
C VAL A 34 -14.42 -27.21 -5.99
N ASN A 35 -15.75 -27.24 -6.06
CA ASN A 35 -16.47 -26.47 -7.06
C ASN A 35 -16.37 -24.99 -6.75
N ALA A 36 -15.96 -24.18 -7.72
CA ALA A 36 -15.80 -22.72 -7.53
C ALA A 36 -17.11 -22.03 -7.10
N GLU A 37 -18.26 -22.58 -7.49
CA GLU A 37 -19.60 -22.07 -7.11
C GLU A 37 -19.94 -22.31 -5.62
N ASP A 38 -19.22 -23.20 -4.96
CA ASP A 38 -19.39 -23.48 -3.52
C ASP A 38 -18.55 -22.53 -2.63
N ILE A 39 -17.74 -21.64 -3.23
CA ILE A 39 -16.92 -20.67 -2.50
C ILE A 39 -17.77 -19.44 -2.15
N GLU A 40 -18.15 -19.31 -0.89
CA GLU A 40 -19.03 -18.25 -0.42
C GLU A 40 -18.28 -16.96 -0.03
N CYS A 41 -16.98 -17.05 0.31
CA CYS A 41 -16.22 -15.92 0.82
C CYS A 41 -14.73 -16.00 0.48
N VAL A 42 -14.12 -14.84 0.25
CA VAL A 42 -12.67 -14.68 0.07
C VAL A 42 -12.18 -13.63 1.05
N ALA A 43 -11.13 -13.96 1.81
CA ALA A 43 -10.43 -13.02 2.68
C ALA A 43 -9.00 -12.81 2.17
N CYS A 44 -8.54 -11.56 2.19
CA CYS A 44 -7.22 -11.19 1.71
C CYS A 44 -6.33 -10.73 2.87
N SER A 45 -5.12 -11.30 2.93
CA SER A 45 -4.04 -10.79 3.77
C SER A 45 -2.77 -10.74 2.92
N ALA A 46 -2.21 -9.55 2.76
CA ALA A 46 -1.05 -9.33 1.90
C ALA A 46 0.06 -8.59 2.65
N ILE A 47 1.18 -8.31 1.96
CA ILE A 47 2.28 -7.55 2.53
C ILE A 47 1.77 -6.21 3.06
N GLY A 48 2.15 -5.85 4.28
CA GLY A 48 1.70 -4.70 5.06
C GLY A 48 1.43 -3.39 4.31
N PRO A 49 1.45 -2.23 4.95
CA PRO A 49 0.98 -0.98 4.35
C PRO A 49 1.92 -0.45 3.25
N CYS A 50 1.85 -1.04 2.06
CA CYS A 50 2.49 -0.51 0.85
C CYS A 50 1.83 0.79 0.41
N MET A 51 2.55 1.64 -0.33
CA MET A 51 2.02 2.85 -0.94
C MET A 51 1.84 2.61 -2.45
N LEU A 52 0.59 2.50 -2.90
CA LEU A 52 0.22 2.39 -4.31
C LEU A 52 -0.71 3.53 -4.72
N PRO A 53 -0.23 4.53 -5.48
CA PRO A 53 -1.09 5.55 -6.06
C PRO A 53 -1.89 4.98 -7.23
N VAL A 54 -3.20 5.23 -7.23
CA VAL A 54 -4.12 4.81 -8.29
C VAL A 54 -4.97 5.97 -8.78
N ASP A 55 -5.45 5.86 -10.03
CA ASP A 55 -6.43 6.77 -10.61
C ASP A 55 -7.85 6.56 -10.04
N GLN A 56 -8.83 7.28 -10.60
CA GLN A 56 -10.25 7.18 -10.19
C GLN A 56 -10.86 5.79 -10.41
N ASN A 57 -10.29 5.02 -11.31
CA ASN A 57 -10.75 3.66 -11.65
C ASN A 57 -9.95 2.57 -10.92
N GLY A 58 -9.03 2.95 -10.04
CA GLY A 58 -8.16 2.00 -9.33
C GLY A 58 -6.98 1.46 -10.15
N ASN A 59 -6.68 2.06 -11.33
CA ASN A 59 -5.53 1.67 -12.11
C ASN A 59 -4.23 2.20 -11.46
N PRO A 60 -3.21 1.34 -11.29
CA PRO A 60 -1.91 1.77 -10.76
C PRO A 60 -1.25 2.83 -11.65
N LEU A 61 -0.76 3.91 -11.03
CA LEU A 61 -0.03 4.99 -11.71
C LEU A 61 1.48 4.78 -11.66
N MET A 62 1.94 3.88 -10.82
CA MET A 62 3.32 3.41 -10.70
C MET A 62 3.36 2.07 -9.95
N ASN A 63 4.55 1.50 -9.80
CA ASN A 63 4.75 0.33 -8.93
C ASN A 63 4.40 0.65 -7.48
N GLY A 64 3.95 -0.37 -6.74
CA GLY A 64 3.72 -0.27 -5.30
C GLY A 64 5.02 -0.18 -4.53
N VAL A 65 5.17 0.86 -3.71
CA VAL A 65 6.32 1.07 -2.81
C VAL A 65 6.14 0.22 -1.57
N LEU A 66 7.12 -0.65 -1.29
CA LEU A 66 6.97 -1.69 -0.28
C LEU A 66 7.10 -1.16 1.15
N TYR A 67 6.43 -1.87 2.04
CA TYR A 67 6.45 -1.68 3.47
C TYR A 67 7.78 -2.11 4.10
N GLY A 68 8.33 -1.28 4.95
CA GLY A 68 9.44 -1.61 5.84
C GLY A 68 10.83 -1.70 5.20
N VAL A 69 10.91 -2.24 3.98
CA VAL A 69 12.18 -2.44 3.26
C VAL A 69 12.56 -1.27 2.35
N ASP A 70 11.59 -0.47 1.95
CA ASP A 70 11.83 0.72 1.13
C ASP A 70 12.12 1.93 2.01
N THR A 71 13.28 2.55 1.81
CA THR A 71 13.78 3.66 2.62
C THR A 71 13.81 4.99 1.88
N ARG A 72 13.17 5.08 0.69
CA ARG A 72 13.21 6.28 -0.17
C ARG A 72 12.73 7.58 0.48
N SER A 73 11.84 7.47 1.46
CA SER A 73 11.20 8.62 2.12
C SER A 73 11.86 9.06 3.43
N HIS A 74 13.16 8.76 3.62
CA HIS A 74 13.87 9.14 4.86
C HIS A 74 13.91 10.67 5.08
N GLU A 75 14.12 11.45 4.02
CA GLU A 75 14.06 12.92 4.12
C GLU A 75 12.67 13.43 4.52
N GLU A 76 11.62 12.77 4.03
CA GLU A 76 10.24 13.13 4.33
C GLU A 76 9.87 12.82 5.79
N ILE A 77 10.48 11.78 6.38
CA ILE A 77 10.36 11.52 7.82
C ILE A 77 10.94 12.69 8.61
N ASP A 78 12.14 13.15 8.27
CA ASP A 78 12.80 14.27 8.94
C ASP A 78 12.00 15.58 8.77
N ILE A 79 11.47 15.83 7.58
CA ILE A 79 10.59 16.98 7.31
C ILE A 79 9.33 16.95 8.17
N LEU A 80 8.65 15.81 8.24
CA LEU A 80 7.42 15.68 9.03
C LEU A 80 7.69 15.80 10.52
N ASN A 81 8.76 15.17 11.02
CA ASN A 81 9.19 15.28 12.41
C ASN A 81 9.53 16.72 12.79
N SER A 82 10.25 17.43 11.92
CA SER A 82 10.62 18.84 12.16
C SER A 82 9.41 19.79 12.14
N ASN A 83 8.42 19.54 11.26
CA ASN A 83 7.29 20.45 11.09
C ASN A 83 6.15 20.19 12.07
N ILE A 84 5.92 18.93 12.45
CA ILE A 84 4.79 18.53 13.31
C ILE A 84 5.26 18.35 14.76
N GLY A 85 6.46 17.81 14.98
CA GLY A 85 7.02 17.38 16.25
C GLY A 85 6.85 15.90 16.51
N GLU A 86 7.92 15.20 16.88
CA GLU A 86 7.91 13.76 17.12
C GLU A 86 6.95 13.36 18.24
N ASP A 87 6.95 14.11 19.35
CA ASP A 87 6.05 13.86 20.49
C ASP A 87 4.59 13.97 20.08
N LYS A 88 4.27 14.97 19.25
CA LYS A 88 2.91 15.17 18.77
C LYS A 88 2.48 14.07 17.81
N ILE A 89 3.37 13.60 16.95
CA ILE A 89 3.10 12.45 16.05
C ILE A 89 2.86 11.19 16.89
N LEU A 90 3.70 10.96 17.91
CA LEU A 90 3.54 9.82 18.80
C LEU A 90 2.21 9.88 19.56
N GLU A 91 1.81 11.05 20.07
CA GLU A 91 0.53 11.26 20.75
C GLU A 91 -0.67 10.98 19.82
N MET A 92 -0.62 11.48 18.58
CA MET A 92 -1.72 11.34 17.60
C MET A 92 -1.84 9.94 17.01
N CYS A 93 -0.72 9.29 16.76
CA CYS A 93 -0.66 8.09 15.93
C CYS A 93 -0.23 6.83 16.69
N GLY A 94 0.15 6.97 17.97
CA GLY A 94 0.61 5.84 18.80
C GLY A 94 1.99 5.28 18.44
N ASN A 95 2.64 5.81 17.39
CA ASN A 95 3.98 5.38 16.97
C ASN A 95 4.77 6.51 16.30
N SER A 96 6.09 6.37 16.27
CA SER A 96 6.99 7.26 15.55
C SER A 96 7.02 6.96 14.06
N LEU A 97 7.40 7.93 13.22
CA LEU A 97 7.58 7.72 11.78
C LEU A 97 8.83 6.88 11.50
N THR A 98 8.66 5.90 10.64
CA THR A 98 9.73 5.01 10.18
C THR A 98 9.56 4.69 8.69
N SER A 99 10.44 3.88 8.11
CA SER A 99 10.27 3.32 6.75
C SER A 99 8.99 2.50 6.57
N GLN A 100 8.31 2.14 7.66
CA GLN A 100 7.01 1.47 7.64
C GLN A 100 5.86 2.44 7.43
N SER A 101 6.01 3.71 7.77
CA SER A 101 4.96 4.73 7.67
C SER A 101 4.67 5.09 6.21
N VAL A 102 3.38 5.14 5.86
CA VAL A 102 2.93 5.47 4.50
C VAL A 102 2.90 6.98 4.25
N GLY A 103 2.60 7.78 5.27
CA GLY A 103 2.54 9.25 5.14
C GLY A 103 3.80 9.87 4.54
N PRO A 104 5.02 9.55 5.04
CA PRO A 104 6.27 10.01 4.42
C PRO A 104 6.41 9.60 2.96
N LYS A 105 5.98 8.38 2.58
CA LYS A 105 6.01 7.92 1.18
C LYS A 105 5.04 8.73 0.29
N ILE A 106 3.89 9.12 0.82
CA ILE A 106 2.95 10.00 0.10
C ILE A 106 3.56 11.40 -0.07
N LEU A 107 4.24 11.94 0.94
CA LEU A 107 4.95 13.20 0.83
C LEU A 107 6.09 13.11 -0.19
N TRP A 108 6.83 11.99 -0.19
CA TRP A 108 7.84 11.70 -1.21
C TRP A 108 7.24 11.70 -2.62
N LEU A 109 6.09 11.01 -2.82
CA LEU A 109 5.38 11.00 -4.10
C LEU A 109 5.06 12.43 -4.56
N LYS A 110 4.51 13.26 -3.67
CA LYS A 110 4.17 14.66 -3.96
C LYS A 110 5.39 15.49 -4.37
N ARG A 111 6.53 15.30 -3.71
CA ARG A 111 7.76 16.08 -3.95
C ARG A 111 8.53 15.61 -5.18
N ASN A 112 8.62 14.30 -5.39
CA ASN A 112 9.51 13.70 -6.38
C ASN A 112 8.79 13.25 -7.67
N LYS A 113 7.46 13.04 -7.61
CA LYS A 113 6.63 12.61 -8.74
C LYS A 113 5.33 13.44 -8.82
N PRO A 114 5.42 14.78 -8.90
CA PRO A 114 4.25 15.66 -8.80
C PRO A 114 3.18 15.38 -9.86
N GLU A 115 3.57 14.92 -11.05
CA GLU A 115 2.59 14.62 -12.10
C GLU A 115 1.80 13.33 -11.80
N ILE A 116 2.43 12.33 -11.18
CA ILE A 116 1.73 11.14 -10.69
C ILE A 116 0.83 11.53 -9.52
N PHE A 117 1.34 12.34 -8.59
CA PHE A 117 0.57 12.79 -7.43
C PHE A 117 -0.71 13.54 -7.84
N LYS A 118 -0.66 14.41 -8.87
CA LYS A 118 -1.83 15.13 -9.41
C LYS A 118 -2.89 14.19 -9.99
N GLN A 119 -2.50 13.07 -10.57
CA GLN A 119 -3.40 12.08 -11.15
C GLN A 119 -3.93 11.08 -10.11
N THR A 120 -3.31 11.07 -8.92
CA THR A 120 -3.66 10.12 -7.86
C THR A 120 -5.01 10.46 -7.25
N ALA A 121 -5.96 9.57 -7.40
CA ALA A 121 -7.28 9.68 -6.77
C ALA A 121 -7.30 9.01 -5.37
N LYS A 122 -6.59 7.88 -5.22
CA LYS A 122 -6.49 7.11 -3.98
C LYS A 122 -5.07 6.57 -3.80
N ILE A 123 -4.73 6.29 -2.54
CA ILE A 123 -3.55 5.48 -2.17
C ILE A 123 -4.06 4.16 -1.62
N LEU A 124 -3.68 3.07 -2.25
CA LEU A 124 -4.06 1.72 -1.83
C LEU A 124 -2.86 0.99 -1.21
N THR A 125 -3.18 0.04 -0.33
CA THR A 125 -2.23 -1.00 0.09
C THR A 125 -2.37 -2.22 -0.82
N SER A 126 -1.49 -3.21 -0.70
CA SER A 126 -1.61 -4.45 -1.47
C SER A 126 -2.93 -5.19 -1.20
N THR A 127 -3.35 -5.29 0.07
CA THR A 127 -4.65 -5.87 0.44
C THR A 127 -5.81 -5.07 -0.17
N SER A 128 -5.80 -3.73 -0.01
CA SER A 128 -6.84 -2.85 -0.55
C SER A 128 -6.94 -2.93 -2.07
N PHE A 129 -5.81 -3.11 -2.76
CA PHE A 129 -5.77 -3.27 -4.21
C PHE A 129 -6.44 -4.58 -4.66
N ILE A 130 -6.15 -5.72 -3.98
CA ILE A 130 -6.80 -6.99 -4.29
C ILE A 130 -8.31 -6.91 -4.02
N VAL A 131 -8.71 -6.33 -2.88
CA VAL A 131 -10.14 -6.14 -2.57
C VAL A 131 -10.82 -5.25 -3.61
N HIS A 132 -10.16 -4.18 -4.04
CA HIS A 132 -10.69 -3.33 -5.13
C HIS A 132 -10.86 -4.11 -6.43
N LYS A 133 -9.88 -4.94 -6.82
CA LYS A 133 -9.96 -5.79 -8.02
C LYS A 133 -11.11 -6.80 -7.96
N LEU A 134 -11.49 -7.26 -6.77
CA LEU A 134 -12.59 -8.20 -6.56
C LEU A 134 -13.97 -7.53 -6.47
N THR A 135 -14.05 -6.29 -5.97
CA THR A 135 -15.32 -5.68 -5.54
C THR A 135 -15.58 -4.29 -6.12
N GLU A 136 -14.61 -3.70 -6.81
CA GLU A 136 -14.61 -2.31 -7.28
C GLU A 136 -14.72 -1.25 -6.15
N ASN A 137 -14.67 -1.68 -4.88
CA ASN A 137 -14.72 -0.78 -3.73
C ASN A 137 -13.33 -0.38 -3.25
N PHE A 138 -13.20 0.87 -2.78
CA PHE A 138 -12.00 1.37 -2.11
C PHE A 138 -12.18 1.25 -0.60
N VAL A 139 -11.46 0.33 0.01
CA VAL A 139 -11.54 0.04 1.45
C VAL A 139 -10.15 -0.08 2.06
N ILE A 140 -10.06 0.18 3.36
CA ILE A 140 -8.89 -0.08 4.19
C ILE A 140 -9.39 -0.46 5.59
N ASP A 141 -8.71 -1.40 6.24
CA ASP A 141 -8.97 -1.73 7.63
C ASP A 141 -8.26 -0.74 8.58
N HIS A 142 -8.76 -0.59 9.80
CA HIS A 142 -8.22 0.36 10.78
C HIS A 142 -6.78 0.08 11.19
N TYR A 143 -6.39 -1.20 11.28
CA TYR A 143 -5.03 -1.58 11.64
C TYR A 143 -4.04 -1.12 10.56
N THR A 144 -4.35 -1.38 9.30
CA THR A 144 -3.52 -0.93 8.16
C THR A 144 -3.56 0.60 8.04
N ALA A 145 -4.72 1.25 8.28
CA ALA A 145 -4.86 2.71 8.23
C ALA A 145 -3.99 3.42 9.28
N ALA A 146 -3.79 2.82 10.46
CA ALA A 146 -2.90 3.36 11.50
C ALA A 146 -1.45 3.54 11.01
N ASN A 147 -1.00 2.77 10.00
CA ASN A 147 0.32 2.94 9.39
C ASN A 147 0.41 4.10 8.38
N PHE A 148 -0.70 4.80 8.12
CA PHE A 148 -0.70 6.03 7.31
C PHE A 148 -0.30 7.27 8.13
N SER A 149 0.33 7.08 9.29
CA SER A 149 0.88 8.16 10.11
C SER A 149 1.69 9.16 9.26
N PRO A 150 1.53 10.49 9.47
CA PRO A 150 0.67 11.14 10.46
C PRO A 150 -0.73 11.51 9.92
N LEU A 151 -1.24 10.84 8.88
CA LEU A 151 -2.51 11.16 8.21
C LEU A 151 -3.73 10.49 8.88
N TYR A 152 -3.50 9.53 9.77
CA TYR A 152 -4.55 8.80 10.48
C TYR A 152 -4.36 8.95 11.99
N ASN A 153 -5.39 9.47 12.66
CA ASN A 153 -5.44 9.62 14.11
C ASN A 153 -6.14 8.39 14.71
N ILE A 154 -5.49 7.74 15.68
CA ILE A 154 -6.01 6.53 16.34
C ILE A 154 -6.82 6.87 17.61
#